data_f887dad86b7ed34d93e7ad2d3ce3ac29
#
_entry.id   f887dad86b7ed34d93e7ad2d3ce3ac29
#
_cell.length_a   1.000
_cell.length_b   1.000
_cell.length_c   1.000
_cell.angle_alpha   90.00
_cell.angle_beta   90.00
_cell.angle_gamma   90.00
#
_symmetry.space_group_name_H-M   'P 1'
#
loop_
_entity.id
_entity.type
_entity.pdbx_description
1 polymer ?
#
loop_
_entity_poly.entity_id
_entity_poly.type
_entity_poly.pdbx_seq_one_letter_code
_entity_poly.pdbx_strand_id
1 'polypeptide(L)'
;MRQINTSLQTYIEQEILPKYEHFDAAHQRDHANDVINRSLALAEHYDVNINMVYAIAAYHDTGLCKGRDTHHLVSGRIIREDKKLQQWFDEEQIEAMAQAAEDHRASAGHEPRSIYGKIVAEADRLIIPDKVVKRTIQYGLEHYPELDKEAQYQRFRAHMMEKYADGGYLKLWLPESENAAQLEILRKTIRDEHKLRDAFEKFAYLCTI
;
A
#
# COMPACT_ATOMS: atom_id res chain seq x y z
N MET A 1 22.12 1.64 -10.12
CA MET A 1 21.14 2.20 -9.17
C MET A 1 21.47 3.65 -8.89
N ARG A 2 20.50 4.55 -9.04
CA ARG A 2 20.64 5.96 -8.66
C ARG A 2 20.84 6.04 -7.15
N GLN A 3 21.71 6.90 -6.65
CA GLN A 3 22.05 6.97 -5.23
C GLN A 3 21.13 7.94 -4.50
N ILE A 4 20.57 7.53 -3.38
CA ILE A 4 19.81 8.40 -2.48
C ILE A 4 20.77 9.33 -1.74
N ASN A 5 20.36 10.58 -1.55
CA ASN A 5 21.12 11.55 -0.77
C ASN A 5 21.26 11.07 0.67
N THR A 6 22.50 10.94 1.15
CA THR A 6 22.80 10.34 2.45
C THR A 6 22.20 11.12 3.61
N SER A 7 22.16 12.47 3.55
CA SER A 7 21.59 13.27 4.66
C SER A 7 20.05 13.16 4.69
N LEU A 8 19.40 13.06 3.52
CA LEU A 8 17.96 12.77 3.44
C LEU A 8 17.64 11.39 4.00
N GLN A 9 18.44 10.38 3.61
CA GLN A 9 18.27 9.02 4.10
C GLN A 9 18.39 8.97 5.63
N THR A 10 19.43 9.57 6.20
CA THR A 10 19.63 9.65 7.65
C THR A 10 18.43 10.30 8.34
N TYR A 11 17.94 11.41 7.80
CA TYR A 11 16.77 12.10 8.35
C TYR A 11 15.53 11.21 8.35
N ILE A 12 15.21 10.57 7.23
CA ILE A 12 14.04 9.69 7.11
C ILE A 12 14.16 8.48 8.05
N GLU A 13 15.32 7.85 8.13
CA GLU A 13 15.54 6.69 9.02
C GLU A 13 15.43 7.03 10.51
N GLN A 14 15.81 8.24 10.90
CA GLN A 14 15.82 8.67 12.29
C GLN A 14 14.51 9.34 12.74
N GLU A 15 13.81 10.06 11.87
CA GLU A 15 12.69 10.92 12.25
C GLU A 15 11.34 10.45 11.68
N ILE A 16 11.33 9.73 10.55
CA ILE A 16 10.09 9.36 9.88
C ILE A 16 9.76 7.89 10.09
N LEU A 17 10.68 6.97 9.79
CA LEU A 17 10.41 5.54 9.92
C LEU A 17 10.10 5.09 11.35
N PRO A 18 10.64 5.67 12.44
CA PRO A 18 10.24 5.30 13.79
C PRO A 18 8.76 5.55 14.11
N LYS A 19 8.09 6.47 13.39
CA LYS A 19 6.64 6.73 13.58
C LYS A 19 5.78 5.50 13.27
N TYR A 20 6.25 4.62 12.40
CA TYR A 20 5.56 3.39 12.02
C TYR A 20 5.50 2.33 13.13
N GLU A 21 6.35 2.42 14.15
CA GLU A 21 6.36 1.50 15.29
C GLU A 21 5.09 1.60 16.15
N HIS A 22 4.32 2.68 15.99
CA HIS A 22 3.08 2.94 16.73
C HIS A 22 1.81 2.61 15.94
N PHE A 23 1.93 2.11 14.70
CA PHE A 23 0.79 1.76 13.86
C PHE A 23 0.40 0.29 14.03
N ASP A 24 -0.73 -0.10 13.45
CA ASP A 24 -1.21 -1.47 13.48
C ASP A 24 -0.23 -2.44 12.78
N ALA A 25 -0.37 -3.74 13.05
CA ALA A 25 0.55 -4.77 12.56
C ALA A 25 0.70 -4.83 11.02
N ALA A 26 -0.26 -4.28 10.28
CA ALA A 26 -0.23 -4.27 8.83
C ALA A 26 0.57 -3.07 8.25
N HIS A 27 0.80 -2.03 9.06
CA HIS A 27 1.41 -0.77 8.65
C HIS A 27 2.64 -0.42 9.51
N GLN A 28 3.38 -1.43 9.95
CA GLN A 28 4.62 -1.25 10.69
C GLN A 28 5.81 -0.92 9.77
N ARG A 29 6.97 -0.69 10.38
CA ARG A 29 8.21 -0.29 9.70
C ARG A 29 8.60 -1.22 8.53
N ASP A 30 8.33 -2.52 8.66
CA ASP A 30 8.61 -3.50 7.59
C ASP A 30 7.78 -3.21 6.34
N HIS A 31 6.50 -2.84 6.49
CA HIS A 31 5.66 -2.41 5.38
C HIS A 31 6.24 -1.15 4.70
N ALA A 32 6.62 -0.13 5.48
CA ALA A 32 7.21 1.08 4.92
C ALA A 32 8.50 0.78 4.14
N ASN A 33 9.37 -0.08 4.67
CA ASN A 33 10.58 -0.52 3.99
C ASN A 33 10.28 -1.31 2.70
N ASP A 34 9.27 -2.17 2.70
CA ASP A 34 8.82 -2.90 1.51
C ASP A 34 8.34 -1.92 0.43
N VAL A 35 7.52 -0.92 0.79
CA VAL A 35 7.03 0.11 -0.14
C VAL A 35 8.19 0.94 -0.68
N ILE A 36 9.14 1.36 0.16
CA ILE A 36 10.36 2.07 -0.27
C ILE A 36 11.13 1.25 -1.31
N ASN A 37 11.49 0.02 -0.99
CA ASN A 37 12.30 -0.83 -1.87
C ASN A 37 11.62 -1.05 -3.24
N ARG A 38 10.33 -1.26 -3.25
CA ARG A 38 9.54 -1.48 -4.47
C ARG A 38 9.35 -0.21 -5.26
N SER A 39 9.14 0.93 -4.58
CA SER A 39 9.06 2.22 -5.24
C SER A 39 10.38 2.57 -5.94
N LEU A 40 11.51 2.31 -5.27
CA LEU A 40 12.83 2.52 -5.86
C LEU A 40 13.10 1.59 -7.06
N ALA A 41 12.69 0.32 -6.97
CA ALA A 41 12.81 -0.63 -8.09
C ALA A 41 11.97 -0.19 -9.30
N LEU A 42 10.70 0.22 -9.08
CA LEU A 42 9.83 0.73 -10.14
C LEU A 42 10.38 2.02 -10.74
N ALA A 43 10.96 2.91 -9.92
CA ALA A 43 11.52 4.19 -10.38
C ALA A 43 12.69 4.04 -11.37
N GLU A 44 13.38 2.89 -11.42
CA GLU A 44 14.45 2.64 -12.39
C GLU A 44 13.92 2.65 -13.84
N HIS A 45 12.64 2.42 -14.06
CA HIS A 45 12.00 2.43 -15.39
C HIS A 45 11.59 3.84 -15.86
N TYR A 46 11.70 4.86 -15.00
CA TYR A 46 11.17 6.20 -15.26
C TYR A 46 12.22 7.29 -15.03
N ASP A 47 12.10 8.39 -15.77
CA ASP A 47 12.90 9.59 -15.52
C ASP A 47 12.28 10.42 -14.39
N VAL A 48 12.65 10.08 -13.15
CA VAL A 48 12.14 10.69 -11.92
C VAL A 48 13.28 11.01 -10.95
N ASN A 49 13.04 11.97 -10.06
CA ASN A 49 13.94 12.24 -8.94
C ASN A 49 13.80 11.14 -7.89
N ILE A 50 14.82 10.30 -7.79
CA ILE A 50 14.82 9.13 -6.89
C ILE A 50 14.70 9.51 -5.41
N ASN A 51 15.21 10.70 -5.02
CA ASN A 51 15.08 11.22 -3.66
C ASN A 51 13.61 11.55 -3.31
N MET A 52 12.87 12.10 -4.29
CA MET A 52 11.42 12.32 -4.12
C MET A 52 10.69 10.99 -3.95
N VAL A 53 10.97 10.00 -4.81
CA VAL A 53 10.35 8.66 -4.71
C VAL A 53 10.60 8.04 -3.34
N TYR A 54 11.85 8.07 -2.87
CA TYR A 54 12.24 7.58 -1.56
C TYR A 54 11.47 8.27 -0.43
N ALA A 55 11.43 9.60 -0.45
CA ALA A 55 10.73 10.37 0.59
C ALA A 55 9.21 10.11 0.56
N ILE A 56 8.57 10.14 -0.62
CA ILE A 56 7.12 9.88 -0.72
C ILE A 56 6.78 8.50 -0.16
N ALA A 57 7.55 7.48 -0.55
CA ALA A 57 7.35 6.11 -0.06
C ALA A 57 7.52 6.01 1.46
N ALA A 58 8.46 6.75 2.04
CA ALA A 58 8.66 6.78 3.49
C ALA A 58 7.53 7.52 4.25
N TYR A 59 6.89 8.50 3.62
CA TYR A 59 5.83 9.30 4.26
C TYR A 59 4.41 8.80 3.99
N HIS A 60 4.19 7.91 3.01
CA HIS A 60 2.86 7.61 2.46
C HIS A 60 1.79 7.32 3.50
N ASP A 61 2.15 6.61 4.56
CA ASP A 61 1.24 6.17 5.63
C ASP A 61 1.43 6.91 6.97
N THR A 62 2.30 7.94 7.06
CA THR A 62 2.52 8.68 8.31
C THR A 62 1.26 9.31 8.87
N GLY A 63 0.26 9.57 8.03
CA GLY A 63 -1.04 10.09 8.42
C GLY A 63 -1.93 9.11 9.21
N LEU A 64 -1.56 7.83 9.31
CA LEU A 64 -2.25 6.85 10.16
C LEU A 64 -2.30 7.26 11.64
N CYS A 65 -1.40 8.16 12.09
CA CYS A 65 -1.46 8.77 13.40
C CYS A 65 -2.79 9.51 13.70
N LYS A 66 -3.60 9.82 12.68
CA LYS A 66 -4.92 10.46 12.80
C LYS A 66 -6.09 9.54 12.36
N GLY A 67 -5.81 8.25 12.19
CA GLY A 67 -6.79 7.24 11.82
C GLY A 67 -6.79 6.90 10.33
N ARG A 68 -7.45 5.80 10.00
CA ARG A 68 -7.34 5.14 8.69
C ARG A 68 -8.11 5.83 7.56
N ASP A 69 -9.20 6.51 7.87
CA ASP A 69 -10.13 7.00 6.82
C ASP A 69 -9.53 8.10 5.95
N THR A 70 -8.74 8.98 6.55
CA THR A 70 -8.14 10.14 5.89
C THR A 70 -6.62 10.15 5.93
N HIS A 71 -5.98 9.02 6.28
CA HIS A 71 -4.53 8.97 6.47
C HIS A 71 -3.75 9.51 5.27
N HIS A 72 -4.17 9.20 4.04
CA HIS A 72 -3.52 9.67 2.81
C HIS A 72 -3.50 11.21 2.73
N LEU A 73 -4.61 11.88 3.04
CA LEU A 73 -4.69 13.36 3.08
C LEU A 73 -3.83 13.93 4.21
N VAL A 74 -3.80 13.25 5.35
CA VAL A 74 -2.95 13.65 6.49
C VAL A 74 -1.48 13.45 6.15
N SER A 75 -1.09 12.39 5.46
CA SER A 75 0.28 12.18 4.99
C SER A 75 0.74 13.29 4.06
N GLY A 76 -0.09 13.70 3.10
CA GLY A 76 0.20 14.85 2.24
C GLY A 76 0.38 16.14 3.04
N ARG A 77 -0.46 16.37 4.05
CA ARG A 77 -0.31 17.54 4.95
C ARG A 77 1.00 17.48 5.74
N ILE A 78 1.36 16.33 6.30
CA ILE A 78 2.62 16.13 7.03
C ILE A 78 3.82 16.48 6.15
N ILE A 79 3.81 16.07 4.87
CA ILE A 79 4.87 16.41 3.91
C ILE A 79 4.96 17.93 3.72
N ARG A 80 3.84 18.64 3.51
CA ARG A 80 3.81 20.11 3.33
C ARG A 80 4.30 20.87 4.57
N GLU A 81 3.99 20.36 5.76
CA GLU A 81 4.33 20.99 7.04
C GLU A 81 5.77 20.71 7.49
N ASP A 82 6.43 19.69 6.93
CA ASP A 82 7.79 19.33 7.28
C ASP A 82 8.82 20.25 6.61
N LYS A 83 9.16 21.33 7.32
CA LYS A 83 10.13 22.33 6.84
C LYS A 83 11.54 21.78 6.62
N LYS A 84 11.89 20.63 7.20
CA LYS A 84 13.19 20.00 6.96
C LYS A 84 13.35 19.51 5.53
N LEU A 85 12.27 19.14 4.86
CA LEU A 85 12.29 18.73 3.46
C LEU A 85 12.81 19.83 2.52
N GLN A 86 12.68 21.11 2.89
CA GLN A 86 13.22 22.24 2.14
C GLN A 86 14.75 22.24 2.02
N GLN A 87 15.46 21.41 2.79
CA GLN A 87 16.90 21.20 2.64
C GLN A 87 17.27 20.43 1.37
N TRP A 88 16.32 19.66 0.81
CA TRP A 88 16.56 18.78 -0.34
C TRP A 88 15.62 19.03 -1.52
N PHE A 89 14.50 19.70 -1.29
CA PHE A 89 13.40 19.89 -2.26
C PHE A 89 12.89 21.32 -2.22
N ASP A 90 12.56 21.84 -3.40
CA ASP A 90 11.84 23.10 -3.52
C ASP A 90 10.34 22.96 -3.23
N GLU A 91 9.61 24.07 -3.22
CA GLU A 91 8.17 24.08 -2.88
C GLU A 91 7.33 23.30 -3.89
N GLU A 92 7.66 23.33 -5.18
CA GLU A 92 6.95 22.61 -6.23
C GLU A 92 7.15 21.09 -6.06
N GLN A 93 8.36 20.67 -5.73
CA GLN A 93 8.69 19.28 -5.45
C GLN A 93 7.99 18.78 -4.19
N ILE A 94 7.95 19.57 -3.12
CA ILE A 94 7.24 19.22 -1.88
C ILE A 94 5.74 19.08 -2.14
N GLU A 95 5.14 19.98 -2.92
CA GLU A 95 3.73 19.86 -3.30
C GLU A 95 3.46 18.61 -4.13
N ALA A 96 4.31 18.31 -5.12
CA ALA A 96 4.19 17.09 -5.92
C ALA A 96 4.32 15.81 -5.05
N MET A 97 5.22 15.83 -4.06
CA MET A 97 5.39 14.73 -3.11
C MET A 97 4.15 14.55 -2.23
N ALA A 98 3.59 15.64 -1.72
CA ALA A 98 2.37 15.63 -0.91
C ALA A 98 1.19 15.06 -1.70
N GLN A 99 1.00 15.52 -2.93
CA GLN A 99 -0.03 15.01 -3.83
C GLN A 99 0.15 13.52 -4.14
N ALA A 100 1.38 13.06 -4.33
CA ALA A 100 1.67 11.65 -4.57
C ALA A 100 1.34 10.78 -3.35
N ALA A 101 1.60 11.27 -2.12
CA ALA A 101 1.19 10.61 -0.90
C ALA A 101 -0.34 10.57 -0.73
N GLU A 102 -1.05 11.63 -1.13
CA GLU A 102 -2.51 11.64 -1.14
C GLU A 102 -3.12 10.62 -2.11
N ASP A 103 -2.45 10.37 -3.24
CA ASP A 103 -2.93 9.52 -4.33
C ASP A 103 -2.66 8.02 -4.12
N HIS A 104 -1.91 7.61 -3.09
CA HIS A 104 -1.50 6.20 -2.95
C HIS A 104 -2.66 5.26 -2.64
N ARG A 105 -3.74 5.74 -2.01
CA ARG A 105 -4.84 4.91 -1.53
C ARG A 105 -5.57 4.18 -2.67
N ALA A 106 -5.70 2.85 -2.58
CA ALA A 106 -6.34 2.04 -3.61
C ALA A 106 -7.83 2.40 -3.85
N SER A 107 -8.53 2.90 -2.84
CA SER A 107 -9.94 3.31 -2.90
C SER A 107 -10.13 4.80 -3.21
N ALA A 108 -9.09 5.53 -3.64
CA ALA A 108 -9.20 6.96 -3.97
C ALA A 108 -10.14 7.25 -5.14
N GLY A 109 -10.44 6.25 -5.99
CA GLY A 109 -11.41 6.36 -7.07
C GLY A 109 -10.92 7.14 -8.31
N HIS A 110 -9.73 7.73 -8.26
CA HIS A 110 -9.12 8.48 -9.36
C HIS A 110 -7.71 7.98 -9.68
N GLU A 111 -7.24 8.31 -10.86
CA GLU A 111 -5.86 8.05 -11.27
C GLU A 111 -4.91 8.97 -10.49
N PRO A 112 -3.74 8.47 -10.00
CA PRO A 112 -2.74 9.33 -9.39
C PRO A 112 -2.29 10.47 -10.32
N ARG A 113 -2.21 11.68 -9.77
CA ARG A 113 -1.93 12.93 -10.51
C ARG A 113 -0.56 12.97 -11.19
N SER A 114 0.37 12.17 -10.73
CA SER A 114 1.74 12.16 -11.23
C SER A 114 2.32 10.77 -11.33
N ILE A 115 3.44 10.62 -12.05
CA ILE A 115 4.21 9.38 -12.08
C ILE A 115 4.71 8.99 -10.68
N TYR A 116 5.01 9.94 -9.81
CA TYR A 116 5.39 9.69 -8.43
C TYR A 116 4.27 9.01 -7.64
N GLY A 117 3.03 9.52 -7.79
CA GLY A 117 1.84 8.92 -7.18
C GLY A 117 1.58 7.51 -7.72
N LYS A 118 1.75 7.29 -9.04
CA LYS A 118 1.62 5.95 -9.65
C LYS A 118 2.64 4.97 -9.10
N ILE A 119 3.90 5.37 -8.97
CA ILE A 119 4.98 4.53 -8.44
C ILE A 119 4.67 4.09 -7.01
N VAL A 120 4.37 5.04 -6.12
CA VAL A 120 4.12 4.71 -4.70
C VAL A 120 2.81 3.95 -4.53
N ALA A 121 1.75 4.35 -5.23
CA ALA A 121 0.48 3.62 -5.21
C ALA A 121 0.63 2.18 -5.73
N GLU A 122 1.42 1.94 -6.76
CA GLU A 122 1.69 0.61 -7.30
C GLU A 122 2.54 -0.23 -6.33
N ALA A 123 3.56 0.38 -5.72
CA ALA A 123 4.43 -0.27 -4.75
C ALA A 123 3.67 -0.69 -3.47
N ASP A 124 2.76 0.14 -2.99
CA ASP A 124 1.91 -0.15 -1.83
C ASP A 124 0.92 -1.31 -2.09
N ARG A 125 0.51 -1.51 -3.34
CA ARG A 125 -0.39 -2.60 -3.74
C ARG A 125 0.28 -3.96 -3.82
N LEU A 126 1.03 -4.39 -2.82
CA LEU A 126 1.67 -5.70 -2.81
C LEU A 126 0.64 -6.82 -3.00
N ILE A 127 0.53 -7.33 -4.21
CA ILE A 127 -0.37 -8.44 -4.53
C ILE A 127 0.44 -9.74 -4.49
N ILE A 128 0.33 -10.45 -3.38
CA ILE A 128 0.75 -11.85 -3.23
C ILE A 128 -0.52 -12.62 -2.89
N PRO A 129 -1.05 -13.46 -3.79
CA PRO A 129 -2.37 -14.09 -3.65
C PRO A 129 -2.62 -14.70 -2.28
N ASP A 130 -1.74 -15.55 -1.80
CA ASP A 130 -1.87 -16.20 -0.49
C ASP A 130 -1.87 -15.19 0.68
N LYS A 131 -1.04 -14.12 0.61
CA LYS A 131 -1.04 -13.07 1.63
C LYS A 131 -2.33 -12.25 1.60
N VAL A 132 -2.86 -11.95 0.41
CA VAL A 132 -4.14 -11.24 0.26
C VAL A 132 -5.27 -12.03 0.89
N VAL A 133 -5.39 -13.33 0.56
CA VAL A 133 -6.39 -14.23 1.14
C VAL A 133 -6.26 -14.26 2.66
N LYS A 134 -5.07 -14.57 3.17
CA LYS A 134 -4.79 -14.67 4.60
C LYS A 134 -5.16 -13.38 5.35
N ARG A 135 -4.70 -12.22 4.89
CA ARG A 135 -4.98 -10.91 5.52
C ARG A 135 -6.48 -10.59 5.53
N THR A 136 -7.20 -10.91 4.45
CA THR A 136 -8.64 -10.68 4.37
C THR A 136 -9.42 -11.52 5.38
N ILE A 137 -8.97 -12.77 5.60
CA ILE A 137 -9.56 -13.68 6.61
C ILE A 137 -9.21 -13.17 8.01
N GLN A 138 -7.94 -12.87 8.29
CA GLN A 138 -7.50 -12.36 9.59
C GLN A 138 -8.26 -11.11 10.00
N TYR A 139 -8.42 -10.15 9.07
CA TYR A 139 -9.23 -8.96 9.30
C TYR A 139 -10.67 -9.30 9.70
N GLY A 140 -11.29 -10.29 9.05
CA GLY A 140 -12.64 -10.73 9.41
C GLY A 140 -12.73 -11.32 10.80
N LEU A 141 -11.80 -12.20 11.13
CA LEU A 141 -11.78 -12.84 12.46
C LEU A 141 -11.53 -11.83 13.59
N GLU A 142 -10.71 -10.83 13.34
CA GLU A 142 -10.37 -9.78 14.31
C GLU A 142 -11.53 -8.77 14.53
N HIS A 143 -12.16 -8.31 13.43
CA HIS A 143 -13.12 -7.21 13.48
C HIS A 143 -14.58 -7.66 13.56
N TYR A 144 -14.87 -8.93 13.25
CA TYR A 144 -16.21 -9.53 13.27
C TYR A 144 -16.17 -10.91 13.93
N PRO A 145 -15.68 -11.00 15.19
CA PRO A 145 -15.49 -12.29 15.88
C PRO A 145 -16.81 -13.01 16.16
N GLU A 146 -17.94 -12.30 16.11
CA GLU A 146 -19.29 -12.83 16.30
C GLU A 146 -19.83 -13.63 15.10
N LEU A 147 -19.22 -13.48 13.93
CA LEU A 147 -19.66 -14.17 12.72
C LEU A 147 -19.26 -15.64 12.75
N ASP A 148 -20.18 -16.50 12.39
CA ASP A 148 -19.88 -17.91 12.15
C ASP A 148 -19.01 -18.10 10.89
N LYS A 149 -18.54 -19.31 10.68
CA LYS A 149 -17.62 -19.64 9.57
C LYS A 149 -18.22 -19.31 8.19
N GLU A 150 -19.51 -19.55 8.01
CA GLU A 150 -20.17 -19.28 6.73
C GLU A 150 -20.33 -17.77 6.50
N ALA A 151 -20.72 -17.01 7.50
CA ALA A 151 -20.80 -15.56 7.44
C ALA A 151 -19.41 -14.92 7.21
N GLN A 152 -18.35 -15.46 7.83
CA GLN A 152 -16.97 -15.05 7.56
C GLN A 152 -16.56 -15.33 6.10
N TYR A 153 -16.96 -16.47 5.54
CA TYR A 153 -16.72 -16.76 4.12
C TYR A 153 -17.46 -15.80 3.20
N GLN A 154 -18.73 -15.50 3.46
CA GLN A 154 -19.51 -14.58 2.63
C GLN A 154 -18.91 -13.16 2.66
N ARG A 155 -18.48 -12.70 3.84
CA ARG A 155 -17.76 -11.43 3.98
C ARG A 155 -16.43 -11.43 3.19
N PHE A 156 -15.63 -12.48 3.34
CA PHE A 156 -14.38 -12.68 2.59
C PHE A 156 -14.64 -12.63 1.08
N ARG A 157 -15.61 -13.44 0.61
CA ARG A 157 -16.00 -13.51 -0.80
C ARG A 157 -16.41 -12.15 -1.34
N ALA A 158 -17.28 -11.44 -0.62
CA ALA A 158 -17.74 -10.11 -1.00
C ALA A 158 -16.56 -9.14 -1.18
N HIS A 159 -15.63 -9.11 -0.23
CA HIS A 159 -14.44 -8.27 -0.30
C HIS A 159 -13.53 -8.63 -1.49
N MET A 160 -13.32 -9.94 -1.74
CA MET A 160 -12.52 -10.39 -2.88
C MET A 160 -13.14 -9.96 -4.20
N MET A 161 -14.47 -10.08 -4.33
CA MET A 161 -15.20 -9.66 -5.53
C MET A 161 -15.14 -8.15 -5.71
N GLU A 162 -15.41 -7.37 -4.67
CA GLU A 162 -15.48 -5.91 -4.74
C GLU A 162 -14.12 -5.27 -5.09
N LYS A 163 -13.05 -5.81 -4.52
CA LYS A 163 -11.71 -5.21 -4.64
C LYS A 163 -10.89 -5.79 -5.78
N TYR A 164 -10.80 -7.12 -5.90
CA TYR A 164 -9.81 -7.81 -6.73
C TYR A 164 -10.36 -8.46 -7.99
N ALA A 165 -11.66 -8.76 -8.07
CA ALA A 165 -12.25 -9.40 -9.25
C ALA A 165 -12.15 -8.53 -10.51
N ASP A 166 -12.54 -9.10 -11.65
CA ASP A 166 -12.69 -8.35 -12.88
C ASP A 166 -13.70 -7.20 -12.67
N GLY A 167 -13.29 -5.99 -12.95
CA GLY A 167 -14.09 -4.80 -12.67
C GLY A 167 -14.06 -4.30 -11.22
N GLY A 168 -13.32 -4.96 -10.31
CA GLY A 168 -13.12 -4.48 -8.95
C GLY A 168 -12.43 -3.11 -8.91
N TYR A 169 -12.53 -2.45 -7.74
CA TYR A 169 -12.02 -1.07 -7.62
C TYR A 169 -10.49 -0.97 -7.63
N LEU A 170 -9.75 -2.08 -7.39
CA LEU A 170 -8.30 -2.06 -7.44
C LEU A 170 -7.82 -1.79 -8.87
N LYS A 171 -7.09 -0.70 -9.04
CA LYS A 171 -6.44 -0.33 -10.30
C LYS A 171 -4.92 -0.43 -10.17
N LEU A 172 -4.28 -0.92 -11.21
CA LEU A 172 -2.83 -0.94 -11.38
C LEU A 172 -2.44 0.13 -12.38
N TRP A 173 -1.28 0.74 -12.16
CA TRP A 173 -0.90 1.94 -12.89
C TRP A 173 0.36 1.75 -13.74
N LEU A 174 1.21 0.77 -13.38
CA LEU A 174 2.52 0.57 -14.00
C LEU A 174 2.67 -0.84 -14.56
N PRO A 175 2.89 -0.99 -15.87
CA PRO A 175 3.02 -2.30 -16.52
C PRO A 175 4.30 -3.05 -16.12
N GLU A 176 5.33 -2.35 -15.62
CA GLU A 176 6.59 -2.94 -15.16
C GLU A 176 6.46 -3.64 -13.79
N SER A 177 5.34 -3.43 -13.12
CA SER A 177 5.05 -4.06 -11.83
C SER A 177 4.62 -5.52 -12.01
N GLU A 178 5.10 -6.40 -11.13
CA GLU A 178 4.65 -7.79 -11.06
C GLU A 178 3.19 -7.92 -10.61
N ASN A 179 2.59 -6.86 -10.07
CA ASN A 179 1.23 -6.87 -9.54
C ASN A 179 0.19 -7.34 -10.57
N ALA A 180 0.35 -6.99 -11.85
CA ALA A 180 -0.58 -7.40 -12.89
C ALA A 180 -0.64 -8.93 -13.04
N ALA A 181 0.52 -9.59 -13.08
CA ALA A 181 0.62 -11.05 -13.16
C ALA A 181 0.06 -11.71 -11.89
N GLN A 182 0.39 -11.18 -10.72
CA GLN A 182 -0.08 -11.69 -9.43
C GLN A 182 -1.59 -11.49 -9.25
N LEU A 183 -2.12 -10.35 -9.70
CA LEU A 183 -3.57 -10.09 -9.70
C LEU A 183 -4.31 -11.07 -10.60
N GLU A 184 -3.76 -11.42 -11.76
CA GLU A 184 -4.39 -12.39 -12.64
C GLU A 184 -4.42 -13.81 -12.02
N ILE A 185 -3.37 -14.20 -11.29
CA ILE A 185 -3.38 -15.45 -10.50
C ILE A 185 -4.51 -15.42 -9.47
N LEU A 186 -4.65 -14.32 -8.74
CA LEU A 186 -5.72 -14.14 -7.75
C LEU A 186 -7.11 -14.16 -8.40
N ARG A 187 -7.28 -13.50 -9.55
CA ARG A 187 -8.53 -13.48 -10.31
C ARG A 187 -8.95 -14.87 -10.80
N LYS A 188 -8.00 -15.72 -11.22
CA LYS A 188 -8.29 -17.12 -11.55
C LYS A 188 -8.88 -17.90 -10.38
N THR A 189 -8.40 -17.61 -9.16
CA THR A 189 -8.99 -18.17 -7.94
C THR A 189 -10.38 -17.61 -7.67
N ILE A 190 -10.57 -16.30 -7.83
CA ILE A 190 -11.86 -15.62 -7.58
C ILE A 190 -12.95 -16.05 -8.56
N ARG A 191 -12.63 -16.31 -9.85
CA ARG A 191 -13.58 -16.76 -10.86
C ARG A 191 -14.09 -18.19 -10.63
N ASP A 192 -13.36 -18.99 -9.86
CA ASP A 192 -13.68 -20.38 -9.54
C ASP A 192 -14.14 -20.45 -8.08
N GLU A 193 -15.45 -20.60 -7.88
CA GLU A 193 -16.06 -20.60 -6.54
C GLU A 193 -15.50 -21.74 -5.65
N HIS A 194 -15.15 -22.89 -6.22
CA HIS A 194 -14.56 -23.99 -5.46
C HIS A 194 -13.14 -23.62 -4.99
N LYS A 195 -12.30 -23.07 -5.89
CA LYS A 195 -10.96 -22.63 -5.51
C LYS A 195 -10.97 -21.50 -4.51
N LEU A 196 -11.92 -20.56 -4.63
CA LEU A 196 -12.06 -19.47 -3.69
C LEU A 196 -12.46 -19.99 -2.30
N ARG A 197 -13.36 -20.97 -2.26
CA ARG A 197 -13.74 -21.65 -1.01
C ARG A 197 -12.58 -22.43 -0.40
N ASP A 198 -11.86 -23.21 -1.20
CA ASP A 198 -10.70 -23.97 -0.75
C ASP A 198 -9.60 -23.06 -0.20
N ALA A 199 -9.36 -21.92 -0.84
CA ALA A 199 -8.40 -20.92 -0.36
C ALA A 199 -8.83 -20.34 1.00
N PHE A 200 -10.13 -20.05 1.18
CA PHE A 200 -10.65 -19.61 2.47
C PHE A 200 -10.46 -20.69 3.54
N GLU A 201 -10.89 -21.94 3.28
CA GLU A 201 -10.80 -23.03 4.26
C GLU A 201 -9.35 -23.29 4.70
N LYS A 202 -8.41 -23.33 3.74
CA LYS A 202 -6.97 -23.49 4.00
C LYS A 202 -6.45 -22.47 5.02
N PHE A 203 -6.77 -21.18 4.82
CA PHE A 203 -6.21 -20.13 5.67
C PHE A 203 -7.05 -19.86 6.92
N ALA A 204 -8.37 -20.07 6.90
CA ALA A 204 -9.21 -19.97 8.10
C ALA A 204 -8.76 -20.98 9.16
N TYR A 205 -8.43 -22.21 8.77
CA TYR A 205 -7.88 -23.22 9.69
C TYR A 205 -6.55 -22.75 10.31
N LEU A 206 -5.65 -22.16 9.52
CA LEU A 206 -4.34 -21.69 10.01
C LEU A 206 -4.43 -20.43 10.89
N CYS A 207 -5.52 -19.68 10.83
CA CYS A 207 -5.74 -18.48 11.65
C CYS A 207 -6.45 -18.76 12.97
N THR A 208 -7.01 -19.98 13.15
CA THR A 208 -7.72 -20.39 14.37
C THR A 208 -6.89 -21.28 15.30
N ILE A 209 -5.67 -21.60 14.91
CA ILE A 209 -4.65 -22.29 15.72
C ILE A 209 -3.67 -21.28 16.30
#